data_63fecb410f8ab93a0ff802386ccff84d
#
_entry.id   63fecb410f8ab93a0ff802386ccff84d
#
_cell.length_a   1.000
_cell.length_b   1.000
_cell.length_c   1.000
_cell.angle_alpha   90.00
_cell.angle_beta   90.00
_cell.angle_gamma   90.00
#
_symmetry.space_group_name_H-M   'P 1'
#
loop_
_entity.id
_entity.type
_entity.pdbx_description
1 polymer ?
#
loop_
_entity_poly.entity_id
_entity_poly.type
_entity_poly.pdbx_seq_one_letter_code
_entity_poly.pdbx_strand_id
1 'polypeptide(L)'
;MVQTLRFAVSALLPGLFARPPNLPAKCILSFCHRHAGGWFTIVETMTRRDFLGTAAAAAGSQLPGATPRAPNILFILCDDLGFGDLGSYGSKIHTPNLDRFAAEGVRFTNFCSADPVCSPSRAALLTGRYPTRVGIPRVLSPQDQEGLNLDETTLASALKARSYKTMCVGKWHLGRPVAYLPTSRGFDEYFGIPYSNDMNPRVLLHNTQVVEETANLETLTRRYTDEAMKFIAASKGSRFFLYMPHTFPHIPLAASERFRGKSKEGLYGDVVEEIDWSVGEVLKALKQNGLERNTLVMFSSDNGPWYQGSPGKLRGRKNTTYEGGVREPFLARWKGRIPAGRVVDGLASMMDVFPTVAKLCGCELPAKPLDGIDIWPLLHGDRPSIDRAPLLYFDNWDLQCARSMNWKLHIARHNTAAYTPPPPDGRHSYLLPKPELYDLANDPDESYDVAAEHPEIVQQIQAKIATMLQDFPEPVRKAYAEAKAREVNPSTSTGAYPQPKK
;
A
#
# COMPACT_ATOMS: atom_id res chain seq x y z
N MET A 1 -37.03 17.38 0.09
CA MET A 1 -37.47 18.08 1.32
C MET A 1 -37.55 17.02 2.41
N VAL A 2 -36.45 16.84 3.16
CA VAL A 2 -36.35 15.84 4.23
C VAL A 2 -36.89 16.48 5.50
N GLN A 3 -38.02 16.05 5.96
CA GLN A 3 -38.62 16.51 7.21
C GLN A 3 -38.18 15.59 8.35
N THR A 4 -37.58 16.19 9.33
CA THR A 4 -37.06 15.60 10.57
C THR A 4 -38.23 15.07 11.41
N LEU A 5 -38.33 13.77 11.61
CA LEU A 5 -39.17 13.16 12.64
C LEU A 5 -38.52 13.43 14.02
N ARG A 6 -39.08 14.30 14.83
CA ARG A 6 -38.73 14.40 16.24
C ARG A 6 -39.59 13.44 17.04
N PHE A 7 -39.01 12.38 17.55
CA PHE A 7 -39.65 11.52 18.54
C PHE A 7 -39.55 12.17 19.92
N ALA A 8 -40.63 12.43 20.57
CA ALA A 8 -40.67 12.75 21.99
C ALA A 8 -40.60 11.42 22.78
N VAL A 9 -39.37 10.90 23.00
CA VAL A 9 -39.11 9.69 23.80
C VAL A 9 -38.47 10.05 25.15
N SER A 10 -38.81 11.21 25.71
CA SER A 10 -38.18 11.67 26.97
C SER A 10 -38.75 11.07 28.26
N ALA A 11 -39.69 10.14 28.22
CA ALA A 11 -40.35 9.67 29.44
C ALA A 11 -40.38 8.15 29.68
N LEU A 12 -39.58 7.32 28.98
CA LEU A 12 -39.75 5.85 29.10
C LEU A 12 -38.48 5.03 29.26
N LEU A 13 -37.36 5.59 29.69
CA LEU A 13 -36.09 4.85 29.77
C LEU A 13 -35.43 4.67 31.14
N PRO A 14 -36.03 4.81 32.31
CA PRO A 14 -35.54 4.12 33.46
C PRO A 14 -36.46 2.96 33.84
N GLY A 15 -36.21 1.73 33.40
CA GLY A 15 -37.00 0.58 33.87
C GLY A 15 -37.02 -0.66 32.99
N LEU A 16 -36.29 -0.73 31.90
CA LEU A 16 -36.40 -1.83 30.89
C LEU A 16 -35.70 -3.16 31.28
N PHE A 17 -35.15 -3.29 32.49
CA PHE A 17 -34.48 -4.52 32.98
C PHE A 17 -35.23 -5.21 34.14
N ALA A 18 -36.41 -4.75 34.56
CA ALA A 18 -37.27 -5.47 35.46
C ALA A 18 -38.48 -5.98 34.68
N ARG A 19 -38.75 -7.29 34.70
CA ARG A 19 -39.95 -7.89 34.09
C ARG A 19 -41.22 -7.23 34.66
N PRO A 20 -42.02 -6.47 33.90
CA PRO A 20 -43.32 -6.06 34.37
C PRO A 20 -44.32 -7.17 34.07
N PRO A 21 -45.17 -7.55 35.00
CA PRO A 21 -46.12 -8.65 34.87
C PRO A 21 -47.34 -8.17 34.13
N ASN A 22 -47.64 -7.49 33.30
CA ASN A 22 -48.86 -7.25 32.50
C ASN A 22 -48.73 -6.11 31.50
N LEU A 23 -48.25 -6.42 30.29
CA LEU A 23 -48.46 -5.56 29.14
C LEU A 23 -49.71 -6.00 28.37
N PRO A 24 -50.59 -5.08 27.96
CA PRO A 24 -51.79 -5.41 27.16
C PRO A 24 -51.40 -6.00 25.81
N ALA A 25 -52.22 -6.90 25.28
CA ALA A 25 -51.98 -7.62 24.03
C ALA A 25 -51.95 -6.73 22.77
N LYS A 26 -52.33 -5.48 22.89
CA LYS A 26 -52.31 -4.50 21.79
C LYS A 26 -51.83 -3.14 22.29
N CYS A 27 -50.88 -2.54 21.56
CA CYS A 27 -50.49 -1.13 21.74
C CYS A 27 -51.11 -0.27 20.65
N ILE A 28 -51.64 0.88 21.03
CA ILE A 28 -52.19 1.89 20.09
C ILE A 28 -51.14 2.97 19.92
N LEU A 29 -50.64 3.17 18.70
CA LEU A 29 -49.75 4.27 18.35
C LEU A 29 -50.49 5.28 17.49
N SER A 30 -50.51 6.55 17.90
CA SER A 30 -51.12 7.64 17.16
C SER A 30 -50.06 8.48 16.50
N PHE A 31 -50.12 8.65 15.19
CA PHE A 31 -49.20 9.51 14.42
C PHE A 31 -50.00 10.72 13.89
N CYS A 32 -49.47 11.92 14.14
CA CYS A 32 -50.02 13.14 13.57
C CYS A 32 -49.21 13.51 12.30
N HIS A 33 -49.92 13.55 11.17
CA HIS A 33 -49.35 13.98 9.88
C HIS A 33 -49.95 15.32 9.46
N ARG A 34 -49.12 16.25 9.00
CA ARG A 34 -49.55 17.53 8.43
C ARG A 34 -49.44 17.48 6.91
N HIS A 35 -50.59 17.63 6.23
CA HIS A 35 -50.65 17.88 4.80
C HIS A 35 -51.27 19.29 4.55
N ALA A 36 -51.03 19.84 3.37
CA ALA A 36 -51.47 21.17 3.02
C ALA A 36 -52.99 21.30 3.16
N GLY A 37 -53.49 21.76 4.33
CA GLY A 37 -54.90 21.98 4.61
C GLY A 37 -55.46 21.43 5.93
N GLY A 38 -54.71 20.65 6.71
CA GLY A 38 -55.22 20.13 7.99
C GLY A 38 -54.34 19.10 8.68
N TRP A 39 -54.68 18.79 9.95
CA TRP A 39 -54.06 17.72 10.73
C TRP A 39 -54.93 16.47 10.65
N PHE A 40 -54.28 15.34 10.30
CA PHE A 40 -54.94 14.02 10.35
C PHE A 40 -54.18 13.12 11.33
N THR A 41 -54.94 12.43 12.18
CA THR A 41 -54.40 11.43 13.10
C THR A 41 -54.67 10.04 12.52
N ILE A 42 -53.61 9.31 12.21
CA ILE A 42 -53.72 7.90 11.82
C ILE A 42 -53.47 7.08 13.08
N VAL A 43 -54.45 6.24 13.41
CA VAL A 43 -54.36 5.31 14.55
C VAL A 43 -54.15 3.91 13.99
N GLU A 44 -52.97 3.37 14.16
CA GLU A 44 -52.65 1.97 13.79
C GLU A 44 -52.55 1.11 15.05
N THR A 45 -53.16 -0.05 15.00
CA THR A 45 -53.05 -1.10 16.03
C THR A 45 -52.02 -2.09 15.64
N MET A 46 -50.88 -2.12 16.35
CA MET A 46 -49.81 -3.12 16.18
C MET A 46 -49.95 -4.25 17.19
N THR A 47 -49.72 -5.47 16.76
CA THR A 47 -49.61 -6.64 17.66
C THR A 47 -48.27 -6.64 18.39
N ARG A 48 -48.22 -7.34 19.54
CA ARG A 48 -46.95 -7.52 20.33
C ARG A 48 -45.84 -8.12 19.46
N ARG A 49 -46.17 -8.92 18.47
CA ARG A 49 -45.19 -9.57 17.56
C ARG A 49 -44.61 -8.56 16.58
N ASP A 50 -45.42 -7.64 16.07
CA ASP A 50 -45.01 -6.57 15.14
C ASP A 50 -44.15 -5.54 15.87
N PHE A 51 -44.48 -5.19 17.12
CA PHE A 51 -43.68 -4.29 17.96
C PHE A 51 -42.31 -4.89 18.31
N LEU A 52 -42.21 -6.17 18.64
CA LEU A 52 -40.95 -6.83 18.93
C LEU A 52 -40.13 -7.04 17.65
N GLY A 53 -40.74 -7.29 16.50
CA GLY A 53 -40.11 -7.37 15.20
C GLY A 53 -39.49 -6.02 14.78
N THR A 54 -40.24 -4.93 14.95
CA THR A 54 -39.75 -3.57 14.64
C THR A 54 -38.69 -3.09 15.62
N ALA A 55 -38.78 -3.44 16.89
CA ALA A 55 -37.78 -3.13 17.90
C ALA A 55 -36.47 -3.92 17.68
N ALA A 56 -36.54 -5.19 17.20
CA ALA A 56 -35.37 -6.00 16.84
C ALA A 56 -34.69 -5.49 15.54
N ALA A 57 -35.47 -5.00 14.57
CA ALA A 57 -34.95 -4.37 13.36
C ALA A 57 -34.30 -2.99 13.64
N ALA A 58 -34.86 -2.23 14.59
CA ALA A 58 -34.30 -0.95 15.02
C ALA A 58 -33.05 -1.09 15.90
N ALA A 59 -32.90 -2.20 16.62
CA ALA A 59 -31.68 -2.50 17.41
C ALA A 59 -30.48 -2.90 16.53
N GLY A 60 -30.69 -3.22 15.24
CA GLY A 60 -29.65 -3.46 14.24
C GLY A 60 -29.18 -2.20 13.50
N SER A 61 -29.93 -1.08 13.59
CA SER A 61 -29.53 0.20 13.03
C SER A 61 -28.55 0.89 13.99
N GLN A 62 -27.31 1.07 13.57
CA GLN A 62 -26.32 1.89 14.29
C GLN A 62 -26.94 3.24 14.63
N LEU A 63 -26.92 3.62 15.89
CA LEU A 63 -27.30 4.94 16.36
C LEU A 63 -26.58 6.01 15.51
N PRO A 64 -27.28 6.97 14.90
CA PRO A 64 -26.64 8.09 14.22
C PRO A 64 -25.93 8.94 15.28
N GLY A 65 -24.60 8.89 15.35
CA GLY A 65 -23.84 9.76 16.24
C GLY A 65 -22.56 9.21 16.84
N ALA A 66 -22.30 7.91 16.81
CA ALA A 66 -20.98 7.40 17.16
C ALA A 66 -20.03 7.65 15.99
N THR A 67 -19.12 8.61 16.09
CA THR A 67 -17.99 8.74 15.19
C THR A 67 -17.36 7.36 15.05
N PRO A 68 -17.19 6.85 13.80
CA PRO A 68 -16.58 5.53 13.61
C PRO A 68 -15.26 5.47 14.36
N ARG A 69 -15.10 4.49 15.23
CA ARG A 69 -13.83 4.31 15.95
C ARG A 69 -12.72 4.14 14.92
N ALA A 70 -11.68 4.97 15.01
CA ALA A 70 -10.53 4.89 14.11
C ALA A 70 -9.96 3.45 14.11
N PRO A 71 -9.65 2.89 12.93
CA PRO A 71 -9.28 1.48 12.79
C PRO A 71 -7.89 1.17 13.34
N ASN A 72 -7.63 -0.08 13.65
CA ASN A 72 -6.28 -0.62 13.64
C ASN A 72 -5.80 -0.70 12.18
N ILE A 73 -4.51 -0.58 12.00
CA ILE A 73 -3.87 -0.66 10.67
C ILE A 73 -2.89 -1.83 10.67
N LEU A 74 -3.04 -2.69 9.68
CA LEU A 74 -2.08 -3.75 9.37
C LEU A 74 -1.66 -3.59 7.90
N PHE A 75 -0.37 -3.36 7.67
CA PHE A 75 0.19 -3.35 6.33
C PHE A 75 1.22 -4.46 6.18
N ILE A 76 0.95 -5.43 5.32
CA ILE A 76 1.84 -6.53 4.98
C ILE A 76 2.49 -6.21 3.64
N LEU A 77 3.82 -6.20 3.59
CA LEU A 77 4.60 -5.89 2.40
C LEU A 77 5.51 -7.06 2.07
N CYS A 78 5.52 -7.50 0.83
CA CYS A 78 6.51 -8.44 0.32
C CYS A 78 7.70 -7.71 -0.28
N ASP A 79 8.79 -8.43 -0.49
CA ASP A 79 10.03 -7.96 -1.10
C ASP A 79 10.23 -8.71 -2.41
N ASP A 80 10.14 -8.00 -3.55
CA ASP A 80 10.26 -8.58 -4.90
C ASP A 80 9.12 -9.56 -5.31
N LEU A 81 7.92 -9.45 -4.75
CA LEU A 81 6.78 -10.27 -5.19
C LEU A 81 6.18 -9.68 -6.48
N GLY A 82 6.06 -10.48 -7.51
CA GLY A 82 5.55 -10.03 -8.80
C GLY A 82 4.02 -9.85 -8.85
N PHE A 83 3.59 -8.98 -9.77
CA PHE A 83 2.16 -8.78 -10.05
C PHE A 83 1.43 -10.08 -10.39
N GLY A 84 2.10 -11.02 -11.06
CA GLY A 84 1.55 -12.30 -11.48
C GLY A 84 1.79 -13.47 -10.53
N ASP A 85 2.20 -13.24 -9.27
CA ASP A 85 2.61 -14.32 -8.36
C ASP A 85 1.51 -14.81 -7.40
N LEU A 86 0.33 -14.17 -7.39
CA LEU A 86 -0.80 -14.59 -6.57
C LEU A 86 -1.89 -15.27 -7.42
N GLY A 87 -2.58 -16.28 -6.87
CA GLY A 87 -3.69 -16.95 -7.53
C GLY A 87 -4.78 -15.99 -7.99
N SER A 88 -5.13 -15.00 -7.17
CA SER A 88 -6.09 -13.92 -7.52
C SER A 88 -5.63 -13.02 -8.67
N TYR A 89 -4.35 -13.07 -9.06
CA TYR A 89 -3.78 -12.40 -10.23
C TYR A 89 -3.38 -13.36 -11.35
N GLY A 90 -3.78 -14.64 -11.25
CA GLY A 90 -3.61 -15.65 -12.30
C GLY A 90 -2.38 -16.54 -12.18
N SER A 91 -1.68 -16.52 -11.04
CA SER A 91 -0.57 -17.44 -10.75
C SER A 91 -1.05 -18.88 -10.57
N LYS A 92 -0.13 -19.82 -10.81
CA LYS A 92 -0.28 -21.24 -10.45
C LYS A 92 0.20 -21.55 -9.03
N ILE A 93 0.92 -20.62 -8.39
CA ILE A 93 1.34 -20.76 -6.99
C ILE A 93 0.08 -20.81 -6.11
N HIS A 94 0.07 -21.71 -5.16
CA HIS A 94 -1.09 -21.94 -4.30
C HIS A 94 -1.16 -20.91 -3.16
N THR A 95 -2.01 -19.88 -3.31
CA THR A 95 -2.14 -18.77 -2.35
C THR A 95 -3.57 -18.63 -1.80
N PRO A 96 -4.15 -19.68 -1.17
CA PRO A 96 -5.56 -19.70 -0.79
C PRO A 96 -5.97 -18.67 0.26
N ASN A 97 -5.05 -18.21 1.13
CA ASN A 97 -5.34 -17.22 2.14
C ASN A 97 -5.38 -15.81 1.52
N LEU A 98 -4.45 -15.50 0.63
CA LEU A 98 -4.41 -14.25 -0.14
C LEU A 98 -5.55 -14.18 -1.15
N ASP A 99 -5.92 -15.29 -1.79
CA ASP A 99 -7.06 -15.35 -2.71
C ASP A 99 -8.38 -15.13 -1.97
N ARG A 100 -8.54 -15.72 -0.78
CA ARG A 100 -9.67 -15.44 0.10
C ARG A 100 -9.65 -13.99 0.60
N PHE A 101 -8.48 -13.44 0.93
CA PHE A 101 -8.33 -12.02 1.31
C PHE A 101 -8.83 -11.12 0.17
N ALA A 102 -8.45 -11.38 -1.08
CA ALA A 102 -8.93 -10.66 -2.26
C ALA A 102 -10.45 -10.78 -2.43
N ALA A 103 -11.00 -11.98 -2.24
CA ALA A 103 -12.44 -12.23 -2.34
C ALA A 103 -13.27 -11.57 -1.22
N GLU A 104 -12.71 -11.46 -0.01
CA GLU A 104 -13.34 -10.81 1.14
C GLU A 104 -13.11 -9.28 1.20
N GLY A 105 -12.33 -8.74 0.29
CA GLY A 105 -11.96 -7.32 0.21
C GLY A 105 -11.99 -6.77 -1.21
N VAL A 106 -10.99 -5.98 -1.52
CA VAL A 106 -10.78 -5.36 -2.83
C VAL A 106 -9.40 -5.73 -3.38
N ARG A 107 -9.34 -5.96 -4.68
CA ARG A 107 -8.12 -6.20 -5.45
C ARG A 107 -7.93 -5.08 -6.47
N PHE A 108 -6.75 -4.47 -6.49
CA PHE A 108 -6.39 -3.46 -7.49
C PHE A 108 -5.68 -4.07 -8.68
N THR A 109 -5.95 -3.56 -9.88
CA THR A 109 -5.25 -3.90 -11.11
C THR A 109 -4.23 -2.83 -11.52
N ASN A 110 -4.31 -1.64 -10.90
CA ASN A 110 -3.47 -0.47 -11.20
C ASN A 110 -2.92 0.19 -9.92
N PHE A 111 -2.33 -0.61 -9.04
CA PHE A 111 -1.58 -0.10 -7.88
C PHE A 111 -0.09 -0.13 -8.19
N CYS A 112 0.59 0.99 -7.95
CA CYS A 112 2.00 1.15 -8.32
C CYS A 112 2.89 1.44 -7.12
N SER A 113 4.07 0.81 -7.09
CA SER A 113 5.16 1.26 -6.24
C SER A 113 5.62 2.67 -6.65
N ALA A 114 6.38 3.34 -5.81
CA ALA A 114 6.91 4.67 -6.12
C ALA A 114 8.28 4.61 -6.82
N ASP A 115 8.89 3.43 -6.83
CA ASP A 115 10.22 3.19 -7.39
C ASP A 115 10.37 1.69 -7.70
N PRO A 116 11.17 1.30 -8.69
CA PRO A 116 11.37 -0.12 -9.04
C PRO A 116 12.35 -0.86 -8.13
N VAL A 117 12.73 -0.29 -6.96
CA VAL A 117 13.66 -0.91 -5.99
C VAL A 117 13.30 -0.64 -4.53
N CYS A 118 13.82 -1.48 -3.63
CA CYS A 118 13.38 -1.64 -2.24
C CYS A 118 13.41 -0.37 -1.38
N SER A 119 14.62 0.20 -1.08
CA SER A 119 14.73 1.32 -0.11
C SER A 119 13.92 2.53 -0.53
N PRO A 120 13.99 2.99 -1.80
CA PRO A 120 13.17 4.09 -2.29
C PRO A 120 11.66 3.84 -2.11
N SER A 121 11.16 2.68 -2.54
CA SER A 121 9.75 2.33 -2.40
C SER A 121 9.27 2.31 -0.96
N ARG A 122 10.06 1.71 -0.05
CA ARG A 122 9.73 1.65 1.38
C ARG A 122 9.72 3.03 2.02
N ALA A 123 10.64 3.91 1.62
CA ALA A 123 10.64 5.31 2.05
C ALA A 123 9.35 6.03 1.61
N ALA A 124 8.96 5.86 0.35
CA ALA A 124 7.75 6.47 -0.18
C ALA A 124 6.47 5.95 0.50
N LEU A 125 6.37 4.65 0.75
CA LEU A 125 5.25 4.04 1.49
C LEU A 125 5.07 4.68 2.87
N LEU A 126 6.17 4.82 3.61
CA LEU A 126 6.10 5.28 5.00
C LEU A 126 6.00 6.79 5.15
N THR A 127 6.32 7.57 4.10
CA THR A 127 6.28 9.04 4.15
C THR A 127 5.19 9.67 3.30
N GLY A 128 4.63 8.93 2.32
CA GLY A 128 3.67 9.46 1.34
C GLY A 128 4.31 10.43 0.34
N ARG A 129 5.64 10.39 0.18
CA ARG A 129 6.42 11.33 -0.63
C ARG A 129 7.39 10.59 -1.56
N TYR A 130 7.76 11.23 -2.67
CA TYR A 130 8.76 10.64 -3.57
C TYR A 130 10.08 10.35 -2.86
N PRO A 131 10.73 9.21 -3.17
CA PRO A 131 11.99 8.80 -2.55
C PRO A 131 13.08 9.86 -2.67
N THR A 132 13.16 10.54 -3.80
CA THR A 132 14.10 11.64 -4.06
C THR A 132 13.86 12.86 -3.16
N ARG A 133 12.65 13.10 -2.68
CA ARG A 133 12.34 14.18 -1.74
C ARG A 133 12.76 13.88 -0.30
N VAL A 134 12.86 12.59 0.02
CA VAL A 134 13.10 12.13 1.40
C VAL A 134 14.52 11.59 1.62
N GLY A 135 15.41 11.82 0.64
CA GLY A 135 16.83 11.47 0.74
C GLY A 135 17.17 10.01 0.46
N ILE A 136 16.24 9.26 -0.17
CA ILE A 136 16.44 7.83 -0.50
C ILE A 136 16.31 7.62 -2.01
N PRO A 137 17.21 8.16 -2.85
CA PRO A 137 17.12 8.00 -4.31
C PRO A 137 17.58 6.64 -4.83
N ARG A 138 18.20 5.82 -3.99
CA ARG A 138 18.79 4.51 -4.34
C ARG A 138 18.61 3.48 -3.24
N VAL A 139 18.92 2.25 -3.56
CA VAL A 139 19.02 1.17 -2.56
C VAL A 139 20.16 1.50 -1.58
N LEU A 140 19.87 1.40 -0.29
CA LEU A 140 20.86 1.56 0.77
C LEU A 140 21.63 0.26 1.00
N SER A 141 22.88 0.38 1.38
CA SER A 141 23.78 -0.71 1.75
C SER A 141 24.09 -0.68 3.25
N PRO A 142 24.59 -1.77 3.83
CA PRO A 142 25.03 -1.81 5.24
C PRO A 142 26.17 -0.82 5.57
N GLN A 143 26.89 -0.34 4.57
CA GLN A 143 27.99 0.62 4.70
C GLN A 143 27.50 2.07 4.75
N ASP A 144 26.28 2.33 4.29
CA ASP A 144 25.71 3.68 4.34
C ASP A 144 25.53 4.15 5.79
N GLN A 145 26.02 5.35 6.07
CA GLN A 145 25.91 5.98 7.39
C GLN A 145 24.64 6.83 7.49
N GLU A 146 23.93 6.97 6.39
CA GLU A 146 22.68 7.72 6.27
C GLU A 146 21.48 6.79 6.09
N GLY A 147 20.30 7.35 6.22
CA GLY A 147 19.03 6.68 6.03
C GLY A 147 17.94 7.67 5.71
N LEU A 148 16.69 7.28 5.90
CA LEU A 148 15.54 8.15 5.72
C LEU A 148 15.72 9.46 6.50
N ASN A 149 15.69 10.60 5.83
CA ASN A 149 15.90 11.92 6.44
C ASN A 149 15.15 12.05 7.78
N LEU A 150 15.87 12.48 8.81
CA LEU A 150 15.36 12.48 10.20
C LEU A 150 14.20 13.46 10.43
N ASP A 151 14.08 14.46 9.58
CA ASP A 151 13.01 15.47 9.60
C ASP A 151 11.75 15.04 8.83
N GLU A 152 11.74 13.83 8.25
CA GLU A 152 10.56 13.25 7.62
C GLU A 152 9.62 12.61 8.65
N THR A 153 8.35 12.95 8.54
CA THR A 153 7.28 12.30 9.32
C THR A 153 6.95 10.97 8.69
N THR A 154 7.10 9.87 9.43
CA THR A 154 6.66 8.55 8.98
C THR A 154 5.20 8.30 9.37
N LEU A 155 4.53 7.39 8.65
CA LEU A 155 3.18 6.93 9.03
C LEU A 155 3.13 6.39 10.46
N ALA A 156 4.22 5.73 10.91
CA ALA A 156 4.32 5.23 12.27
C ALA A 156 4.35 6.38 13.28
N SER A 157 5.16 7.44 13.06
CA SER A 157 5.22 8.59 13.96
C SER A 157 3.89 9.37 13.98
N ALA A 158 3.21 9.52 12.84
CA ALA A 158 1.90 10.16 12.78
C ALA A 158 0.83 9.36 13.56
N LEU A 159 0.82 8.04 13.43
CA LEU A 159 -0.11 7.18 14.17
C LEU A 159 0.23 7.11 15.68
N LYS A 160 1.52 7.08 16.03
CA LYS A 160 1.97 7.13 17.43
C LYS A 160 1.50 8.41 18.14
N ALA A 161 1.53 9.56 17.46
CA ALA A 161 0.96 10.81 17.95
C ALA A 161 -0.56 10.74 18.23
N ARG A 162 -1.26 9.76 17.63
CA ARG A 162 -2.66 9.43 17.87
C ARG A 162 -2.86 8.28 18.87
N SER A 163 -1.84 7.98 19.65
CA SER A 163 -1.84 6.93 20.68
C SER A 163 -2.06 5.51 20.11
N TYR A 164 -1.55 5.25 18.90
CA TYR A 164 -1.43 3.89 18.38
C TYR A 164 -0.20 3.21 18.98
N LYS A 165 -0.32 1.95 19.37
CA LYS A 165 0.83 1.07 19.54
C LYS A 165 1.38 0.74 18.16
N THR A 166 2.69 0.79 17.97
CA THR A 166 3.31 0.68 16.67
C THR A 166 4.40 -0.38 16.67
N MET A 167 4.37 -1.30 15.70
CA MET A 167 5.41 -2.33 15.56
C MET A 167 5.80 -2.50 14.09
N CYS A 168 7.11 -2.65 13.85
CA CYS A 168 7.68 -3.08 12.58
C CYS A 168 8.22 -4.50 12.74
N VAL A 169 7.80 -5.44 11.88
CA VAL A 169 8.25 -6.83 11.91
C VAL A 169 8.73 -7.26 10.54
N GLY A 170 10.05 -7.34 10.33
CA GLY A 170 10.65 -7.78 9.07
C GLY A 170 11.79 -6.91 8.57
N LYS A 171 11.93 -6.80 7.24
CA LYS A 171 12.98 -6.02 6.56
C LYS A 171 12.70 -4.52 6.66
N TRP A 172 13.66 -3.76 7.21
CA TRP A 172 13.55 -2.30 7.31
C TRP A 172 14.04 -1.56 6.07
N HIS A 173 15.31 -1.64 5.78
CA HIS A 173 16.01 -1.10 4.60
C HIS A 173 16.00 0.44 4.43
N LEU A 174 15.88 1.20 5.53
CA LEU A 174 15.85 2.66 5.53
C LEU A 174 16.91 3.30 6.44
N GLY A 175 17.99 2.58 6.69
CA GLY A 175 19.15 3.03 7.47
C GLY A 175 19.42 2.14 8.68
N ARG A 176 20.71 1.88 8.95
CA ARG A 176 21.18 1.02 10.03
C ARG A 176 21.60 1.77 11.30
N PRO A 177 22.26 2.96 11.22
CA PRO A 177 22.56 3.71 12.44
C PRO A 177 21.30 3.89 13.31
N VAL A 178 21.46 3.85 14.63
CA VAL A 178 20.35 3.83 15.60
C VAL A 178 19.32 4.93 15.33
N ALA A 179 19.75 6.13 14.91
CA ALA A 179 18.87 7.23 14.57
C ALA A 179 17.89 6.92 13.42
N TYR A 180 18.22 5.96 12.57
CA TYR A 180 17.40 5.57 11.40
C TYR A 180 16.65 4.26 11.60
N LEU A 181 16.89 3.51 12.70
CA LEU A 181 16.17 2.27 12.98
C LEU A 181 14.67 2.53 13.25
N PRO A 182 13.80 1.53 13.06
CA PRO A 182 12.36 1.70 13.24
C PRO A 182 11.94 2.35 14.56
N THR A 183 12.62 2.00 15.68
CA THR A 183 12.32 2.55 17.01
C THR A 183 12.61 4.04 17.13
N SER A 184 13.51 4.58 16.31
CA SER A 184 13.77 6.02 16.20
C SER A 184 12.87 6.70 15.15
N ARG A 185 12.10 5.94 14.39
CA ARG A 185 11.25 6.40 13.28
C ARG A 185 9.74 6.18 13.54
N GLY A 186 9.33 6.16 14.82
CA GLY A 186 7.93 6.14 15.24
C GLY A 186 7.38 4.78 15.63
N PHE A 187 8.14 3.70 15.50
CA PHE A 187 7.73 2.39 15.99
C PHE A 187 8.11 2.22 17.48
N ASP A 188 7.22 1.63 18.27
CA ASP A 188 7.49 1.27 19.67
C ASP A 188 8.36 0.03 19.75
N GLU A 189 8.14 -0.92 18.83
CA GLU A 189 8.83 -2.20 18.78
C GLU A 189 9.31 -2.51 17.34
N TYR A 190 10.47 -3.19 17.28
CA TYR A 190 11.03 -3.68 16.04
C TYR A 190 11.58 -5.10 16.21
N PHE A 191 11.25 -5.99 15.27
CA PHE A 191 11.88 -7.30 15.15
C PHE A 191 12.14 -7.60 13.68
N GLY A 192 13.41 -7.74 13.27
CA GLY A 192 13.71 -7.99 11.86
C GLY A 192 15.16 -7.74 11.46
N ILE A 193 15.41 -7.79 10.14
CA ILE A 193 16.71 -7.48 9.55
C ILE A 193 16.73 -6.02 9.09
N PRO A 194 17.79 -5.24 9.42
CA PRO A 194 17.86 -3.81 9.10
C PRO A 194 18.12 -3.53 7.63
N TYR A 195 18.57 -4.51 6.85
CA TYR A 195 18.83 -4.43 5.41
C TYR A 195 18.19 -5.59 4.66
N SER A 196 18.72 -5.95 3.47
CA SER A 196 18.25 -7.06 2.67
C SER A 196 18.93 -8.38 3.09
N ASN A 197 18.28 -9.51 2.80
CA ASN A 197 18.78 -10.86 3.14
C ASN A 197 20.00 -11.31 2.32
N ASP A 198 20.33 -10.63 1.23
CA ASP A 198 21.53 -10.81 0.41
C ASP A 198 22.71 -9.95 0.87
N MET A 199 22.51 -9.05 1.85
CA MET A 199 23.53 -8.12 2.35
C MET A 199 24.18 -8.61 3.66
N ASN A 200 25.46 -8.31 3.85
CA ASN A 200 26.19 -8.66 5.06
C ASN A 200 26.67 -7.40 5.82
N PRO A 201 26.69 -7.43 7.17
CA PRO A 201 26.22 -8.50 8.06
C PRO A 201 24.70 -8.61 8.10
N ARG A 202 24.16 -9.84 8.04
CA ARG A 202 22.74 -10.13 8.06
C ARG A 202 22.26 -10.39 9.48
N VAL A 203 22.33 -9.35 10.31
CA VAL A 203 21.92 -9.43 11.71
C VAL A 203 20.40 -9.46 11.86
N LEU A 204 19.90 -10.17 12.87
CA LEU A 204 18.53 -10.06 13.32
C LEU A 204 18.49 -9.19 14.58
N LEU A 205 17.63 -8.19 14.56
CA LEU A 205 17.47 -7.24 15.66
C LEU A 205 16.14 -7.45 16.40
N HIS A 206 16.18 -7.23 17.70
CA HIS A 206 15.01 -6.89 18.52
C HIS A 206 15.24 -5.47 19.06
N ASN A 207 14.45 -4.53 18.57
CA ASN A 207 14.68 -3.09 18.75
C ASN A 207 16.08 -2.67 18.24
N THR A 208 17.00 -2.33 19.11
CA THR A 208 18.37 -1.96 18.79
C THR A 208 19.39 -3.06 19.12
N GLN A 209 18.93 -4.17 19.69
CA GLN A 209 19.81 -5.26 20.14
C GLN A 209 19.91 -6.36 19.10
N VAL A 210 21.13 -6.82 18.85
CA VAL A 210 21.38 -8.00 18.00
C VAL A 210 20.98 -9.24 18.79
N VAL A 211 20.01 -9.99 18.29
CA VAL A 211 19.57 -11.27 18.87
C VAL A 211 20.14 -12.46 18.10
N GLU A 212 20.65 -12.23 16.88
CA GLU A 212 21.30 -13.23 16.04
C GLU A 212 22.25 -12.52 15.08
N GLU A 213 23.54 -12.87 15.12
CA GLU A 213 24.58 -12.23 14.30
C GLU A 213 24.44 -12.57 12.80
N THR A 214 23.91 -13.75 12.49
CA THR A 214 23.62 -14.19 11.14
C THR A 214 22.24 -14.84 11.11
N ALA A 215 21.23 -14.08 10.71
CA ALA A 215 19.86 -14.52 10.67
C ALA A 215 19.68 -15.79 9.83
N ASN A 216 19.04 -16.82 10.44
CA ASN A 216 18.67 -18.03 9.72
C ASN A 216 17.44 -17.75 8.84
N LEU A 217 17.67 -17.68 7.53
CA LEU A 217 16.63 -17.33 6.54
C LEU A 217 15.44 -18.28 6.54
N GLU A 218 15.66 -19.58 6.72
CA GLU A 218 14.60 -20.59 6.71
C GLU A 218 13.58 -20.41 7.84
N THR A 219 13.90 -19.61 8.86
CA THR A 219 13.02 -19.38 10.02
C THR A 219 12.35 -18.00 10.03
N LEU A 220 12.78 -17.08 9.15
CA LEU A 220 12.36 -15.68 9.24
C LEU A 220 10.86 -15.48 9.06
N THR A 221 10.24 -16.06 8.02
CA THR A 221 8.80 -15.91 7.78
C THR A 221 7.98 -16.37 8.98
N ARG A 222 8.32 -17.53 9.54
CA ARG A 222 7.65 -18.03 10.75
C ARG A 222 7.86 -17.12 11.96
N ARG A 223 9.09 -16.67 12.22
CA ARG A 223 9.42 -15.79 13.36
C ARG A 223 8.69 -14.45 13.25
N TYR A 224 8.65 -13.86 12.06
CA TYR A 224 7.87 -12.65 11.81
C TYR A 224 6.38 -12.86 12.08
N THR A 225 5.85 -13.99 11.66
CA THR A 225 4.44 -14.35 11.91
C THR A 225 4.16 -14.48 13.41
N ASP A 226 5.03 -15.17 14.14
CA ASP A 226 4.91 -15.37 15.58
C ASP A 226 4.94 -14.02 16.35
N GLU A 227 5.86 -13.12 16.00
CA GLU A 227 5.96 -11.78 16.62
C GLU A 227 4.74 -10.91 16.28
N ALA A 228 4.28 -10.93 15.02
CA ALA A 228 3.07 -10.23 14.60
C ALA A 228 1.83 -10.72 15.39
N MET A 229 1.67 -12.04 15.56
CA MET A 229 0.55 -12.60 16.34
C MET A 229 0.63 -12.23 17.82
N LYS A 230 1.82 -12.24 18.43
CA LYS A 230 2.04 -11.78 19.82
C LYS A 230 1.64 -10.33 19.99
N PHE A 231 2.09 -9.45 19.08
CA PHE A 231 1.76 -8.03 19.10
C PHE A 231 0.26 -7.78 18.95
N ILE A 232 -0.41 -8.48 18.04
CA ILE A 232 -1.87 -8.40 17.86
C ILE A 232 -2.59 -8.77 19.16
N ALA A 233 -2.21 -9.87 19.80
CA ALA A 233 -2.82 -10.33 21.05
C ALA A 233 -2.58 -9.32 22.20
N ALA A 234 -1.37 -8.77 22.32
CA ALA A 234 -1.00 -7.76 23.31
C ALA A 234 -1.65 -6.39 23.05
N SER A 235 -2.15 -6.15 21.85
CA SER A 235 -2.80 -4.89 21.46
C SER A 235 -4.31 -4.89 21.67
N LYS A 236 -4.89 -5.97 22.25
CA LYS A 236 -6.31 -6.02 22.58
C LYS A 236 -6.68 -4.87 23.52
N GLY A 237 -7.69 -4.08 23.11
CA GLY A 237 -8.12 -2.88 23.85
C GLY A 237 -7.43 -1.57 23.47
N SER A 238 -6.36 -1.63 22.68
CA SER A 238 -5.63 -0.47 22.13
C SER A 238 -5.79 -0.40 20.62
N ARG A 239 -5.59 0.79 20.03
CA ARG A 239 -5.38 0.92 18.59
C ARG A 239 -3.94 0.57 18.27
N PHE A 240 -3.70 -0.03 17.10
CA PHE A 240 -2.35 -0.37 16.69
C PHE A 240 -2.10 -0.13 15.20
N PHE A 241 -0.84 0.07 14.88
CA PHE A 241 -0.27 -0.02 13.55
C PHE A 241 0.80 -1.11 13.54
N LEU A 242 0.56 -2.15 12.78
CA LEU A 242 1.53 -3.21 12.52
C LEU A 242 1.98 -3.09 11.04
N TYR A 243 3.25 -2.77 10.85
CA TYR A 243 3.94 -2.84 9.57
C TYR A 243 4.74 -4.14 9.52
N MET A 244 4.37 -5.03 8.60
CA MET A 244 4.94 -6.37 8.48
C MET A 244 5.62 -6.52 7.10
N PRO A 245 6.82 -5.93 6.91
CA PRO A 245 7.59 -6.06 5.67
C PRO A 245 8.35 -7.38 5.67
N HIS A 246 7.82 -8.39 4.98
CA HIS A 246 8.51 -9.64 4.76
C HIS A 246 9.86 -9.42 4.07
N THR A 247 10.81 -10.32 4.34
CA THR A 247 12.13 -10.34 3.67
C THR A 247 12.04 -11.04 2.31
N PHE A 248 11.00 -11.84 2.09
CA PHE A 248 10.78 -12.67 0.93
C PHE A 248 9.64 -12.15 0.04
N PRO A 249 9.62 -12.62 -1.24
CA PRO A 249 10.45 -13.63 -1.91
C PRO A 249 11.77 -13.12 -2.52
N HIS A 250 12.40 -12.08 -1.96
CA HIS A 250 13.74 -11.61 -2.38
C HIS A 250 14.78 -12.73 -2.24
N ILE A 251 15.73 -12.78 -3.17
CA ILE A 251 16.86 -13.72 -3.14
C ILE A 251 17.89 -13.34 -2.04
N PRO A 252 18.64 -14.32 -1.46
CA PRO A 252 18.51 -15.76 -1.67
C PRO A 252 17.23 -16.32 -1.07
N LEU A 253 16.58 -17.19 -1.83
CA LEU A 253 15.34 -17.83 -1.42
C LEU A 253 15.58 -18.84 -0.29
N ALA A 254 14.70 -18.82 0.72
CA ALA A 254 14.69 -19.85 1.75
C ALA A 254 13.25 -20.05 2.25
N ALA A 255 12.84 -21.30 2.34
CA ALA A 255 11.58 -21.72 2.93
C ALA A 255 11.84 -22.64 4.12
N SER A 256 10.98 -22.59 5.12
CA SER A 256 11.05 -23.51 6.25
C SER A 256 10.84 -24.96 5.79
N GLU A 257 11.29 -25.93 6.61
CA GLU A 257 11.15 -27.36 6.34
C GLU A 257 9.69 -27.75 6.00
N ARG A 258 8.74 -27.07 6.63
CA ARG A 258 7.31 -27.28 6.40
C ARG A 258 6.90 -27.01 4.95
N PHE A 259 7.52 -26.04 4.26
CA PHE A 259 7.14 -25.60 2.91
C PHE A 259 8.13 -26.07 1.85
N ARG A 260 9.40 -26.27 2.19
CA ARG A 260 10.45 -26.65 1.25
C ARG A 260 10.11 -27.93 0.47
N GLY A 261 10.16 -27.80 -0.87
CA GLY A 261 9.85 -28.91 -1.80
C GLY A 261 8.38 -29.31 -1.87
N LYS A 262 7.46 -28.44 -1.45
CA LYS A 262 6.01 -28.71 -1.48
C LYS A 262 5.31 -28.09 -2.69
N SER A 263 5.75 -26.92 -3.11
CA SER A 263 5.17 -26.23 -4.25
C SER A 263 5.55 -26.89 -5.58
N LYS A 264 4.61 -26.90 -6.53
CA LYS A 264 4.87 -27.33 -7.91
C LYS A 264 5.70 -26.29 -8.68
N GLU A 265 5.77 -25.05 -8.18
CA GLU A 265 6.49 -23.94 -8.77
C GLU A 265 7.91 -23.77 -8.16
N GLY A 266 8.45 -24.87 -7.59
CA GLY A 266 9.80 -24.94 -7.03
C GLY A 266 9.99 -24.09 -5.77
N LEU A 267 11.27 -23.79 -5.45
CA LEU A 267 11.59 -23.07 -4.22
C LEU A 267 10.94 -21.66 -4.14
N TYR A 268 10.77 -20.98 -5.25
CA TYR A 268 10.06 -19.69 -5.26
C TYR A 268 8.60 -19.87 -4.84
N GLY A 269 7.93 -20.87 -5.39
CA GLY A 269 6.59 -21.26 -4.96
C GLY A 269 6.50 -21.61 -3.49
N ASP A 270 7.46 -22.41 -2.97
CA ASP A 270 7.52 -22.76 -1.54
C ASP A 270 7.53 -21.50 -0.65
N VAL A 271 8.34 -20.51 -1.03
CA VAL A 271 8.50 -19.25 -0.30
C VAL A 271 7.21 -18.41 -0.34
N VAL A 272 6.57 -18.30 -1.50
CA VAL A 272 5.31 -17.56 -1.65
C VAL A 272 4.16 -18.26 -0.90
N GLU A 273 4.10 -19.59 -0.92
CA GLU A 273 3.13 -20.37 -0.17
C GLU A 273 3.34 -20.23 1.36
N GLU A 274 4.58 -20.08 1.81
CA GLU A 274 4.87 -19.79 3.22
C GLU A 274 4.44 -18.37 3.62
N ILE A 275 4.58 -17.38 2.74
CA ILE A 275 4.03 -16.03 2.94
C ILE A 275 2.50 -16.08 3.01
N ASP A 276 1.85 -16.82 2.11
CA ASP A 276 0.40 -17.01 2.13
C ASP A 276 -0.08 -17.62 3.46
N TRP A 277 0.61 -18.64 3.95
CA TRP A 277 0.34 -19.21 5.27
C TRP A 277 0.50 -18.15 6.38
N SER A 278 1.56 -17.36 6.35
CA SER A 278 1.82 -16.28 7.32
C SER A 278 0.66 -15.29 7.36
N VAL A 279 0.21 -14.82 6.19
CA VAL A 279 -0.96 -13.94 6.08
C VAL A 279 -2.20 -14.62 6.69
N GLY A 280 -2.42 -15.90 6.40
CA GLY A 280 -3.52 -16.68 6.96
C GLY A 280 -3.52 -16.71 8.49
N GLU A 281 -2.36 -16.96 9.12
CA GLU A 281 -2.24 -16.99 10.59
C GLU A 281 -2.45 -15.61 11.23
N VAL A 282 -1.93 -14.55 10.61
CA VAL A 282 -2.13 -13.18 11.09
C VAL A 282 -3.60 -12.76 11.01
N LEU A 283 -4.28 -13.07 9.89
CA LEU A 283 -5.73 -12.81 9.76
C LEU A 283 -6.56 -13.62 10.77
N LYS A 284 -6.16 -14.86 11.04
CA LYS A 284 -6.78 -15.71 12.07
C LYS A 284 -6.56 -15.13 13.47
N ALA A 285 -5.36 -14.61 13.77
CA ALA A 285 -5.08 -13.95 15.04
C ALA A 285 -5.96 -12.71 15.25
N LEU A 286 -6.18 -11.87 14.22
CA LEU A 286 -7.12 -10.75 14.30
C LEU A 286 -8.54 -11.22 14.65
N LYS A 287 -9.01 -12.29 14.01
CA LYS A 287 -10.34 -12.86 14.26
C LYS A 287 -10.46 -13.43 15.68
N GLN A 288 -9.48 -14.21 16.12
CA GLN A 288 -9.46 -14.82 17.47
C GLN A 288 -9.44 -13.80 18.59
N ASN A 289 -8.81 -12.63 18.37
CA ASN A 289 -8.75 -11.54 19.33
C ASN A 289 -9.93 -10.55 19.22
N GLY A 290 -10.89 -10.79 18.31
CA GLY A 290 -12.05 -9.93 18.12
C GLY A 290 -11.73 -8.58 17.45
N LEU A 291 -10.59 -8.47 16.77
CA LEU A 291 -10.07 -7.23 16.18
C LEU A 291 -10.40 -7.09 14.68
N GLU A 292 -10.85 -8.17 14.03
CA GLU A 292 -11.06 -8.23 12.58
C GLU A 292 -11.97 -7.12 12.04
N ARG A 293 -13.08 -6.82 12.74
CA ARG A 293 -14.05 -5.80 12.28
C ARG A 293 -13.54 -4.37 12.37
N ASN A 294 -12.54 -4.11 13.22
CA ASN A 294 -11.96 -2.77 13.40
C ASN A 294 -10.51 -2.69 12.91
N THR A 295 -10.13 -3.50 11.94
CA THR A 295 -8.79 -3.49 11.35
C THR A 295 -8.89 -3.34 9.84
N LEU A 296 -8.23 -2.29 9.31
CA LEU A 296 -7.91 -2.17 7.90
C LEU A 296 -6.63 -2.98 7.64
N VAL A 297 -6.75 -4.03 6.85
CA VAL A 297 -5.62 -4.85 6.42
C VAL A 297 -5.31 -4.55 4.98
N MET A 298 -4.03 -4.30 4.68
CA MET A 298 -3.50 -4.06 3.33
C MET A 298 -2.34 -5.02 3.06
N PHE A 299 -2.19 -5.46 1.83
CA PHE A 299 -1.12 -6.32 1.35
C PHE A 299 -0.61 -5.83 0.01
N SER A 300 0.72 -5.79 -0.18
CA SER A 300 1.35 -5.42 -1.45
C SER A 300 2.79 -5.95 -1.54
N SER A 301 3.48 -5.62 -2.64
CA SER A 301 4.94 -5.72 -2.80
C SER A 301 5.59 -4.34 -2.83
N ASP A 302 6.89 -4.27 -2.57
CA ASP A 302 7.64 -2.99 -2.60
C ASP A 302 8.06 -2.59 -4.01
N ASN A 303 8.32 -3.53 -4.89
CA ASN A 303 8.63 -3.36 -6.30
C ASN A 303 8.37 -4.67 -7.07
N GLY A 304 8.45 -4.62 -8.38
CA GLY A 304 8.28 -5.78 -9.25
C GLY A 304 9.27 -6.91 -8.97
N PRO A 305 9.02 -8.10 -9.53
CA PRO A 305 9.73 -9.32 -9.18
C PRO A 305 11.16 -9.33 -9.72
N TRP A 306 12.03 -10.06 -9.02
CA TRP A 306 13.27 -10.54 -9.60
C TRP A 306 12.98 -11.66 -10.62
N TYR A 307 14.02 -12.27 -11.21
CA TYR A 307 13.86 -13.25 -12.29
C TYR A 307 13.10 -14.52 -11.91
N GLN A 308 13.01 -14.86 -10.62
CA GLN A 308 12.26 -16.02 -10.11
C GLN A 308 10.76 -15.80 -10.07
N GLY A 309 10.33 -14.55 -9.86
CA GLY A 309 8.91 -14.19 -9.82
C GLY A 309 8.35 -13.82 -11.19
N SER A 310 7.05 -13.57 -11.25
CA SER A 310 6.32 -13.27 -12.48
C SER A 310 5.71 -11.87 -12.47
N PRO A 311 6.05 -10.99 -13.41
CA PRO A 311 5.34 -9.74 -13.60
C PRO A 311 3.95 -9.93 -14.28
N GLY A 312 3.51 -11.17 -14.47
CA GLY A 312 2.33 -11.48 -15.28
C GLY A 312 2.59 -11.22 -16.76
N LYS A 313 1.70 -10.44 -17.37
CA LYS A 313 1.84 -10.03 -18.79
C LYS A 313 2.55 -8.66 -18.93
N LEU A 314 3.05 -8.08 -17.83
CA LEU A 314 3.65 -6.76 -17.85
C LEU A 314 5.12 -6.83 -18.28
N ARG A 315 5.58 -5.81 -18.99
CA ARG A 315 6.98 -5.69 -19.40
C ARG A 315 7.87 -5.27 -18.23
N GLY A 316 9.09 -5.75 -18.22
CA GLY A 316 10.10 -5.39 -17.23
C GLY A 316 9.95 -6.17 -15.92
N ARG A 317 10.80 -5.81 -14.97
CA ARG A 317 10.97 -6.43 -13.66
C ARG A 317 11.62 -5.42 -12.74
N LYS A 318 11.95 -5.78 -11.49
CA LYS A 318 12.79 -5.00 -10.60
C LYS A 318 13.91 -4.26 -11.34
N ASN A 319 14.24 -3.06 -10.94
CA ASN A 319 15.18 -2.12 -11.57
C ASN A 319 14.70 -1.48 -12.87
N THR A 320 13.52 -1.80 -13.39
CA THR A 320 12.99 -1.15 -14.59
C THR A 320 11.74 -0.37 -14.28
N THR A 321 11.56 0.77 -14.92
CA THR A 321 10.38 1.61 -14.75
C THR A 321 9.23 1.23 -15.68
N TYR A 322 9.33 0.12 -16.39
CA TYR A 322 8.19 -0.51 -17.05
C TYR A 322 7.17 -1.03 -16.02
N GLU A 323 5.93 -1.26 -16.46
CA GLU A 323 4.86 -1.68 -15.55
C GLU A 323 5.20 -2.92 -14.73
N GLY A 324 5.92 -3.90 -15.28
CA GLY A 324 6.36 -5.09 -14.55
C GLY A 324 7.39 -4.84 -13.45
N GLY A 325 8.01 -3.64 -13.41
CA GLY A 325 8.89 -3.23 -12.33
C GLY A 325 8.24 -2.39 -11.24
N VAL A 326 7.04 -1.82 -11.54
CA VAL A 326 6.40 -0.84 -10.65
C VAL A 326 4.91 -1.09 -10.40
N ARG A 327 4.25 -1.98 -11.14
CA ARG A 327 2.85 -2.34 -10.89
C ARG A 327 2.80 -3.55 -9.98
N GLU A 328 2.20 -3.37 -8.80
CA GLU A 328 2.23 -4.34 -7.72
C GLU A 328 0.85 -4.94 -7.45
N PRO A 329 0.77 -6.18 -6.97
CA PRO A 329 -0.47 -6.69 -6.41
C PRO A 329 -0.82 -5.88 -5.17
N PHE A 330 -2.07 -5.41 -5.09
CA PHE A 330 -2.56 -4.72 -3.90
C PHE A 330 -3.93 -5.25 -3.52
N LEU A 331 -4.03 -5.68 -2.27
CA LEU A 331 -5.25 -6.16 -1.65
C LEU A 331 -5.55 -5.31 -0.43
N ALA A 332 -6.83 -4.98 -0.21
CA ALA A 332 -7.25 -4.31 1.02
C ALA A 332 -8.58 -4.89 1.52
N ARG A 333 -8.70 -5.05 2.84
CA ARG A 333 -9.91 -5.55 3.50
C ARG A 333 -10.16 -4.81 4.80
N TRP A 334 -11.39 -4.35 4.95
CA TRP A 334 -11.91 -3.87 6.22
C TRP A 334 -13.37 -4.34 6.34
N LYS A 335 -13.58 -5.38 7.11
CA LYS A 335 -14.87 -6.08 7.20
C LYS A 335 -16.02 -5.14 7.61
N GLY A 336 -17.03 -5.03 6.74
CA GLY A 336 -18.18 -4.15 6.94
C GLY A 336 -17.93 -2.68 6.57
N ARG A 337 -16.74 -2.34 6.02
CA ARG A 337 -16.40 -0.99 5.56
C ARG A 337 -15.94 -0.99 4.11
N ILE A 338 -15.18 -1.96 3.68
CA ILE A 338 -14.80 -2.17 2.27
C ILE A 338 -15.72 -3.27 1.72
N PRO A 339 -16.47 -3.03 0.63
CA PRO A 339 -17.29 -4.04 -0.01
C PRO A 339 -16.41 -5.18 -0.54
N ALA A 340 -16.82 -6.42 -0.29
CA ALA A 340 -16.11 -7.62 -0.69
C ALA A 340 -16.22 -7.90 -2.20
N GLY A 341 -15.20 -8.58 -2.76
CA GLY A 341 -15.18 -9.10 -4.13
C GLY A 341 -15.01 -8.05 -5.22
N ARG A 342 -14.58 -6.83 -4.86
CA ARG A 342 -14.41 -5.77 -5.86
C ARG A 342 -13.05 -5.82 -6.52
N VAL A 343 -13.03 -5.47 -7.80
CA VAL A 343 -11.83 -5.16 -8.58
C VAL A 343 -11.82 -3.66 -8.83
N VAL A 344 -10.69 -3.01 -8.54
CA VAL A 344 -10.48 -1.57 -8.72
C VAL A 344 -9.39 -1.37 -9.77
N ASP A 345 -9.75 -0.69 -10.83
CA ASP A 345 -8.85 -0.35 -11.94
C ASP A 345 -8.35 1.11 -11.89
N GLY A 346 -8.84 1.90 -10.94
CA GLY A 346 -8.36 3.25 -10.70
C GLY A 346 -6.89 3.27 -10.29
N LEU A 347 -6.10 4.18 -10.90
CA LEU A 347 -4.68 4.35 -10.60
C LEU A 347 -4.46 4.77 -9.16
N ALA A 348 -3.67 3.99 -8.44
CA ALA A 348 -3.22 4.26 -7.08
C ALA A 348 -1.71 4.00 -6.95
N SER A 349 -1.11 4.60 -5.92
CA SER A 349 0.31 4.42 -5.61
C SER A 349 0.49 4.08 -4.14
N MET A 350 1.61 3.45 -3.81
CA MET A 350 1.95 3.19 -2.41
C MET A 350 2.14 4.48 -1.59
N MET A 351 2.45 5.61 -2.24
CA MET A 351 2.46 6.92 -1.58
C MET A 351 1.09 7.33 -1.03
N ASP A 352 0.00 6.80 -1.62
CA ASP A 352 -1.37 7.11 -1.24
C ASP A 352 -1.79 6.48 0.09
N VAL A 353 -1.04 5.49 0.56
CA VAL A 353 -1.29 4.80 1.84
C VAL A 353 -1.21 5.77 3.01
N PHE A 354 -0.19 6.64 3.04
CA PHE A 354 -0.01 7.60 4.12
C PHE A 354 -1.21 8.55 4.25
N PRO A 355 -1.59 9.38 3.25
CA PRO A 355 -2.70 10.31 3.39
C PRO A 355 -4.04 9.60 3.64
N THR A 356 -4.27 8.42 3.06
CA THR A 356 -5.49 7.64 3.28
C THR A 356 -5.60 7.18 4.73
N VAL A 357 -4.54 6.57 5.26
CA VAL A 357 -4.53 6.08 6.65
C VAL A 357 -4.55 7.26 7.63
N ALA A 358 -3.79 8.32 7.38
CA ALA A 358 -3.76 9.51 8.21
C ALA A 358 -5.16 10.10 8.37
N LYS A 359 -5.91 10.25 7.28
CA LYS A 359 -7.29 10.75 7.29
C LYS A 359 -8.24 9.82 8.03
N LEU A 360 -8.17 8.51 7.79
CA LEU A 360 -9.02 7.51 8.48
C LEU A 360 -8.76 7.47 9.99
N CYS A 361 -7.53 7.73 10.41
CA CYS A 361 -7.11 7.71 11.82
C CYS A 361 -7.15 9.09 12.50
N GLY A 362 -7.48 10.14 11.75
CA GLY A 362 -7.53 11.52 12.25
C GLY A 362 -6.15 12.05 12.63
N CYS A 363 -5.09 11.63 11.92
CA CYS A 363 -3.76 12.17 12.09
C CYS A 363 -3.66 13.57 11.49
N GLU A 364 -2.83 14.41 12.08
CA GLU A 364 -2.38 15.64 11.44
C GLU A 364 -1.44 15.29 10.29
N LEU A 365 -1.61 15.98 9.18
CA LEU A 365 -0.71 15.82 8.04
C LEU A 365 0.62 16.55 8.33
N PRO A 366 1.75 16.03 7.82
CA PRO A 366 3.03 16.71 7.98
C PRO A 366 3.03 18.08 7.32
N ALA A 367 3.89 18.99 7.82
CA ALA A 367 4.06 20.32 7.23
C ALA A 367 4.63 20.26 5.80
N LYS A 368 5.45 19.26 5.51
CA LYS A 368 5.96 18.99 4.16
C LYS A 368 4.86 18.38 3.31
N PRO A 369 4.63 18.89 2.07
CA PRO A 369 3.58 18.36 1.20
C PRO A 369 3.74 16.88 0.91
N LEU A 370 2.61 16.15 0.91
CA LEU A 370 2.55 14.77 0.45
C LEU A 370 2.43 14.72 -1.07
N ASP A 371 3.02 13.71 -1.69
CA ASP A 371 2.86 13.41 -3.12
C ASP A 371 1.72 12.40 -3.34
N GLY A 372 1.41 11.60 -2.33
CA GLY A 372 0.26 10.69 -2.31
C GLY A 372 -1.08 11.42 -2.10
N ILE A 373 -2.16 10.77 -2.48
CA ILE A 373 -3.54 11.26 -2.35
C ILE A 373 -4.39 10.28 -1.53
N ASP A 374 -5.52 10.76 -1.00
CA ASP A 374 -6.47 9.88 -0.31
C ASP A 374 -7.22 9.00 -1.30
N ILE A 375 -6.96 7.69 -1.26
CA ILE A 375 -7.63 6.67 -2.10
C ILE A 375 -8.78 5.96 -1.39
N TRP A 376 -9.22 6.43 -0.22
CA TRP A 376 -10.39 5.85 0.44
C TRP A 376 -11.62 5.74 -0.47
N PRO A 377 -11.94 6.73 -1.34
CA PRO A 377 -13.06 6.60 -2.27
C PRO A 377 -12.95 5.43 -3.25
N LEU A 378 -11.74 5.02 -3.66
CA LEU A 378 -11.52 3.81 -4.47
C LEU A 378 -11.75 2.55 -3.64
N LEU A 379 -11.19 2.51 -2.41
CA LEU A 379 -11.31 1.37 -1.50
C LEU A 379 -12.76 1.13 -1.08
N HIS A 380 -13.48 2.18 -0.71
CA HIS A 380 -14.88 2.11 -0.28
C HIS A 380 -15.85 1.88 -1.45
N GLY A 381 -15.48 2.34 -2.65
CA GLY A 381 -16.28 2.19 -3.86
C GLY A 381 -17.13 3.39 -4.22
N ASP A 382 -16.87 4.54 -3.63
CA ASP A 382 -17.57 5.79 -3.92
C ASP A 382 -17.23 6.31 -5.32
N ARG A 383 -16.02 6.00 -5.81
CA ARG A 383 -15.52 6.42 -7.12
C ARG A 383 -14.76 5.28 -7.82
N PRO A 384 -14.86 5.16 -9.15
CA PRO A 384 -14.08 4.19 -9.93
C PRO A 384 -12.64 4.67 -10.17
N SER A 385 -12.41 6.00 -10.20
CA SER A 385 -11.11 6.64 -10.41
C SER A 385 -11.03 7.96 -9.64
N ILE A 386 -9.79 8.44 -9.44
CA ILE A 386 -9.50 9.75 -8.84
C ILE A 386 -8.48 10.45 -9.73
N ASP A 387 -8.73 11.70 -10.09
CA ASP A 387 -7.75 12.51 -10.81
C ASP A 387 -6.53 12.77 -9.92
N ARG A 388 -5.34 12.63 -10.53
CA ARG A 388 -4.08 12.83 -9.83
C ARG A 388 -3.02 13.43 -10.77
N ALA A 389 -2.01 14.03 -10.16
CA ALA A 389 -0.77 14.36 -10.86
C ALA A 389 -0.10 13.08 -11.39
N PRO A 390 0.64 13.14 -12.50
CA PRO A 390 1.39 12.00 -12.99
C PRO A 390 2.29 11.39 -11.92
N LEU A 391 2.39 10.07 -11.88
CA LEU A 391 3.41 9.38 -11.10
C LEU A 391 4.74 9.49 -11.84
N LEU A 392 5.76 10.00 -11.16
CA LEU A 392 7.11 10.13 -11.71
C LEU A 392 7.99 8.99 -11.19
N TYR A 393 8.80 8.40 -12.07
CA TYR A 393 9.71 7.32 -11.75
C TYR A 393 11.14 7.73 -12.04
N PHE A 394 12.02 7.45 -11.09
CA PHE A 394 13.40 7.88 -11.15
C PHE A 394 14.36 6.67 -11.14
N ASP A 395 15.55 6.86 -11.68
CA ASP A 395 16.72 6.07 -11.39
C ASP A 395 17.72 6.99 -10.69
N ASN A 396 17.91 6.81 -9.41
CA ASN A 396 18.57 7.80 -8.55
C ASN A 396 17.90 9.19 -8.67
N TRP A 397 18.57 10.14 -9.28
CA TRP A 397 18.07 11.51 -9.49
C TRP A 397 17.51 11.74 -10.88
N ASP A 398 17.71 10.78 -11.80
CA ASP A 398 17.34 10.90 -13.20
C ASP A 398 15.89 10.46 -13.44
N LEU A 399 15.04 11.37 -13.93
CA LEU A 399 13.67 11.03 -14.31
C LEU A 399 13.66 10.08 -15.52
N GLN A 400 13.02 8.93 -15.34
CA GLN A 400 12.90 7.89 -16.36
C GLN A 400 11.60 8.03 -17.16
N CYS A 401 10.50 8.11 -16.44
CA CYS A 401 9.18 8.18 -17.06
C CYS A 401 8.14 8.84 -16.14
N ALA A 402 6.99 9.17 -16.73
CA ALA A 402 5.82 9.64 -16.02
C ALA A 402 4.58 8.85 -16.45
N ARG A 403 3.78 8.39 -15.47
CA ARG A 403 2.50 7.74 -15.71
C ARG A 403 1.35 8.69 -15.39
N SER A 404 0.58 9.08 -16.40
CA SER A 404 -0.61 9.93 -16.30
C SER A 404 -1.86 9.10 -16.65
N MET A 405 -2.55 8.60 -15.65
CA MET A 405 -3.68 7.68 -15.80
C MET A 405 -3.31 6.46 -16.66
N ASN A 406 -3.90 6.32 -17.85
CA ASN A 406 -3.60 5.21 -18.76
C ASN A 406 -2.40 5.47 -19.70
N TRP A 407 -1.82 6.67 -19.65
CA TRP A 407 -0.68 7.02 -20.50
C TRP A 407 0.62 6.93 -19.72
N LYS A 408 1.65 6.38 -20.33
CA LYS A 408 3.00 6.34 -19.77
C LYS A 408 4.01 6.86 -20.78
N LEU A 409 4.69 7.92 -20.40
CA LEU A 409 5.71 8.59 -21.22
C LEU A 409 7.09 8.28 -20.66
N HIS A 410 7.88 7.53 -21.42
CA HIS A 410 9.29 7.31 -21.13
C HIS A 410 10.12 8.41 -21.81
N ILE A 411 11.05 9.00 -21.05
CA ILE A 411 12.03 9.99 -21.52
C ILE A 411 13.46 9.46 -21.40
N ALA A 412 13.67 8.51 -20.49
CA ALA A 412 14.94 7.82 -20.30
C ALA A 412 14.68 6.36 -19.89
N ARG A 413 15.70 5.55 -19.95
CA ARG A 413 15.66 4.15 -19.51
C ARG A 413 16.86 3.82 -18.68
N HIS A 414 16.67 2.92 -17.72
CA HIS A 414 17.78 2.28 -17.03
C HIS A 414 18.57 1.43 -18.02
N ASN A 415 19.88 1.65 -18.05
CA ASN A 415 20.75 1.07 -19.07
C ASN A 415 21.17 -0.36 -18.79
N THR A 416 21.18 -0.76 -17.54
CA THR A 416 21.84 -2.01 -17.17
C THR A 416 20.81 -3.08 -16.80
N ALA A 417 20.97 -4.28 -17.37
CA ALA A 417 20.61 -5.46 -16.61
C ALA A 417 21.34 -5.37 -15.27
N ALA A 418 20.68 -5.75 -14.17
CA ALA A 418 21.13 -5.52 -12.79
C ALA A 418 22.56 -6.01 -12.44
N TYR A 419 23.26 -6.66 -13.33
CA TYR A 419 24.62 -7.17 -13.17
C TYR A 419 25.62 -6.65 -14.20
N THR A 420 25.22 -5.74 -15.08
CA THR A 420 26.19 -5.12 -15.98
C THR A 420 26.95 -4.04 -15.21
N PRO A 421 28.29 -4.01 -15.26
CA PRO A 421 29.05 -2.92 -14.67
C PRO A 421 28.52 -1.57 -15.17
N PRO A 422 28.43 -0.54 -14.33
CA PRO A 422 28.04 0.78 -14.78
C PRO A 422 28.97 1.20 -15.92
N PRO A 423 28.45 1.94 -16.93
CA PRO A 423 29.30 2.48 -17.97
C PRO A 423 30.40 3.34 -17.38
N PRO A 424 31.56 3.50 -18.07
CA PRO A 424 32.73 4.22 -17.54
C PRO A 424 32.43 5.65 -17.05
N ASP A 425 31.36 6.28 -17.55
CA ASP A 425 30.89 7.60 -17.13
C ASP A 425 29.99 7.56 -15.88
N GLY A 426 29.81 6.38 -15.28
CA GLY A 426 29.00 6.18 -14.07
C GLY A 426 27.49 6.38 -14.25
N ARG A 427 27.01 6.50 -15.47
CA ARG A 427 25.58 6.76 -15.74
C ARG A 427 24.81 5.48 -15.95
N HIS A 428 23.77 5.32 -15.14
CA HIS A 428 22.84 4.20 -15.25
C HIS A 428 21.61 4.50 -16.12
N SER A 429 21.40 5.77 -16.47
CA SER A 429 20.22 6.24 -17.18
C SER A 429 20.56 6.73 -18.59
N TYR A 430 19.86 6.19 -19.60
CA TYR A 430 19.93 6.68 -20.99
C TYR A 430 18.75 7.56 -21.32
N LEU A 431 19.04 8.78 -21.77
CA LEU A 431 18.05 9.62 -22.41
C LEU A 431 17.65 8.97 -23.75
N LEU A 432 16.35 8.83 -23.97
CA LEU A 432 15.84 8.37 -25.24
C LEU A 432 16.02 9.48 -26.31
N PRO A 433 16.37 9.11 -27.56
CA PRO A 433 16.46 10.08 -28.66
C PRO A 433 15.14 10.83 -28.92
N LYS A 434 14.02 10.16 -28.65
CA LYS A 434 12.66 10.70 -28.63
C LYS A 434 11.92 10.07 -27.48
N PRO A 435 11.03 10.82 -26.80
CA PRO A 435 10.12 10.22 -25.81
C PRO A 435 9.25 9.13 -26.45
N GLU A 436 8.97 8.06 -25.71
CA GLU A 436 8.08 6.98 -26.10
C GLU A 436 6.81 7.03 -25.26
N LEU A 437 5.66 6.94 -25.89
CA LEU A 437 4.35 6.96 -25.25
C LEU A 437 3.64 5.62 -25.39
N TYR A 438 3.09 5.12 -24.30
CA TYR A 438 2.34 3.87 -24.25
C TYR A 438 0.92 4.10 -23.71
N ASP A 439 -0.08 3.47 -24.38
CA ASP A 439 -1.47 3.43 -23.91
C ASP A 439 -1.71 2.16 -23.09
N LEU A 440 -1.55 2.25 -21.80
CA LEU A 440 -1.65 1.11 -20.88
C LEU A 440 -3.06 0.50 -20.77
N ALA A 441 -4.10 1.15 -21.30
CA ALA A 441 -5.43 0.57 -21.36
C ALA A 441 -5.52 -0.51 -22.45
N ASN A 442 -4.83 -0.32 -23.56
CA ASN A 442 -4.82 -1.22 -24.71
C ASN A 442 -3.51 -2.01 -24.85
N ASP A 443 -2.42 -1.48 -24.30
CA ASP A 443 -1.06 -2.01 -24.36
C ASP A 443 -0.41 -2.03 -22.95
N PRO A 444 -0.89 -2.86 -22.01
CA PRO A 444 -0.39 -2.88 -20.65
C PRO A 444 1.04 -3.42 -20.52
N ASP A 445 1.58 -4.03 -21.56
CA ASP A 445 2.94 -4.54 -21.65
C ASP A 445 3.91 -3.60 -22.38
N GLU A 446 3.48 -2.36 -22.70
CA GLU A 446 4.33 -1.30 -23.23
C GLU A 446 5.13 -1.75 -24.49
N SER A 447 4.44 -2.41 -25.43
CA SER A 447 5.03 -2.98 -26.65
C SER A 447 5.02 -2.02 -27.84
N TYR A 448 4.06 -1.09 -27.89
CA TYR A 448 3.81 -0.23 -29.04
C TYR A 448 3.94 1.25 -28.67
N ASP A 449 5.02 1.89 -29.16
CA ASP A 449 5.19 3.34 -29.02
C ASP A 449 4.23 4.08 -29.94
N VAL A 450 3.32 4.84 -29.35
CA VAL A 450 2.31 5.66 -30.05
C VAL A 450 2.56 7.17 -29.93
N ALA A 451 3.79 7.57 -29.57
CA ALA A 451 4.13 8.98 -29.36
C ALA A 451 3.92 9.85 -30.63
N ALA A 452 4.18 9.28 -31.81
CA ALA A 452 3.97 9.97 -33.10
C ALA A 452 2.49 10.18 -33.43
N GLU A 453 1.60 9.32 -32.92
CA GLU A 453 0.16 9.35 -33.14
C GLU A 453 -0.56 10.28 -32.15
N HIS A 454 0.07 10.53 -30.98
CA HIS A 454 -0.49 11.34 -29.88
C HIS A 454 0.47 12.43 -29.38
N PRO A 455 0.98 13.33 -30.26
CA PRO A 455 1.94 14.36 -29.87
C PRO A 455 1.36 15.34 -28.84
N GLU A 456 0.04 15.55 -28.82
CA GLU A 456 -0.65 16.39 -27.83
C GLU A 456 -0.58 15.79 -26.42
N ILE A 457 -0.66 14.47 -26.28
CA ILE A 457 -0.54 13.77 -24.97
C ILE A 457 0.90 13.87 -24.49
N VAL A 458 1.88 13.65 -25.38
CA VAL A 458 3.30 13.82 -25.06
C VAL A 458 3.56 15.22 -24.50
N GLN A 459 3.08 16.27 -25.19
CA GLN A 459 3.25 17.66 -24.76
C GLN A 459 2.57 17.94 -23.42
N GLN A 460 1.35 17.42 -23.20
CA GLN A 460 0.63 17.59 -21.94
C GLN A 460 1.38 16.94 -20.76
N ILE A 461 1.89 15.73 -20.94
CA ILE A 461 2.63 15.03 -19.88
C ILE A 461 3.95 15.76 -19.60
N GLN A 462 4.69 16.16 -20.64
CA GLN A 462 5.93 16.93 -20.48
C GLN A 462 5.72 18.26 -19.77
N ALA A 463 4.62 18.97 -20.05
CA ALA A 463 4.27 20.20 -19.36
C ALA A 463 4.00 19.96 -17.87
N LYS A 464 3.26 18.89 -17.53
CA LYS A 464 3.02 18.49 -16.14
C LYS A 464 4.33 18.12 -15.43
N ILE A 465 5.21 17.34 -16.07
CA ILE A 465 6.55 17.01 -15.54
C ILE A 465 7.31 18.30 -15.22
N ALA A 466 7.40 19.23 -16.17
CA ALA A 466 8.14 20.47 -16.00
C ALA A 466 7.61 21.31 -14.82
N THR A 467 6.29 21.34 -14.63
CA THR A 467 5.66 22.02 -13.49
C THR A 467 5.99 21.32 -12.17
N MET A 468 5.82 20.00 -12.11
CA MET A 468 6.05 19.22 -10.88
C MET A 468 7.51 19.30 -10.42
N LEU A 469 8.46 19.25 -11.35
CA LEU A 469 9.89 19.24 -11.02
C LEU A 469 10.40 20.54 -10.44
N GLN A 470 9.66 21.66 -10.54
CA GLN A 470 10.05 22.94 -9.91
C GLN A 470 10.22 22.81 -8.40
N ASP A 471 9.42 21.96 -7.76
CA ASP A 471 9.43 21.74 -6.30
C ASP A 471 10.28 20.54 -5.86
N PHE A 472 10.93 19.87 -6.82
CA PHE A 472 11.82 18.75 -6.49
C PHE A 472 13.18 19.22 -5.98
N PRO A 473 13.94 18.36 -5.26
CA PRO A 473 15.29 18.67 -4.80
C PRO A 473 16.22 19.09 -5.94
N GLU A 474 17.21 19.91 -5.62
CA GLU A 474 18.15 20.44 -6.61
C GLU A 474 18.82 19.37 -7.47
N PRO A 475 19.28 18.21 -6.93
CA PRO A 475 19.87 17.14 -7.74
C PRO A 475 18.95 16.65 -8.87
N VAL A 476 17.63 16.47 -8.60
CA VAL A 476 16.65 16.08 -9.61
C VAL A 476 16.50 17.16 -10.69
N ARG A 477 16.35 18.42 -10.27
CA ARG A 477 16.19 19.54 -11.21
C ARG A 477 17.41 19.69 -12.12
N LYS A 478 18.59 19.55 -11.55
CA LYS A 478 19.87 19.61 -12.27
C LYS A 478 19.99 18.45 -13.27
N ALA A 479 19.73 17.20 -12.83
CA ALA A 479 19.76 16.03 -13.71
C ALA A 479 18.80 16.18 -14.88
N TYR A 480 17.56 16.67 -14.63
CA TYR A 480 16.57 16.90 -15.67
C TYR A 480 16.99 18.02 -16.65
N ALA A 481 17.56 19.13 -16.16
CA ALA A 481 18.05 20.21 -17.01
C ALA A 481 19.22 19.75 -17.89
N GLU A 482 20.17 18.98 -17.35
CA GLU A 482 21.26 18.37 -18.10
C GLU A 482 20.78 17.38 -19.16
N ALA A 483 19.76 16.57 -18.85
CA ALA A 483 19.14 15.67 -19.81
C ALA A 483 18.53 16.44 -20.98
N LYS A 484 17.76 17.50 -20.70
CA LYS A 484 17.18 18.38 -21.75
C LYS A 484 18.22 19.11 -22.60
N ALA A 485 19.30 19.55 -22.00
CA ALA A 485 20.38 20.20 -22.76
C ALA A 485 21.03 19.27 -23.80
N ARG A 486 21.07 17.96 -23.53
CA ARG A 486 21.56 16.95 -24.46
C ARG A 486 20.57 16.63 -25.57
N GLU A 487 19.27 16.67 -25.30
CA GLU A 487 18.19 16.51 -26.29
C GLU A 487 18.30 17.58 -27.39
N VAL A 488 18.67 18.81 -27.01
CA VAL A 488 18.84 19.94 -27.94
C VAL A 488 20.16 19.87 -28.72
N ASN A 489 21.19 19.19 -28.21
CA ASN A 489 22.51 19.05 -28.84
C ASN A 489 22.94 17.58 -28.92
N PRO A 490 22.36 16.79 -29.83
CA PRO A 490 22.71 15.36 -29.96
C PRO A 490 24.16 15.10 -30.35
N SER A 491 24.88 16.09 -30.92
CA SER A 491 26.29 15.96 -31.25
C SER A 491 27.24 15.89 -30.05
N THR A 492 26.78 16.27 -28.85
CA THR A 492 27.55 16.15 -27.60
C THR A 492 27.20 14.86 -26.82
N SER A 493 26.20 14.11 -27.23
CA SER A 493 25.87 12.81 -26.67
C SER A 493 26.74 11.73 -27.31
N THR A 494 28.01 11.67 -26.94
CA THR A 494 28.93 10.58 -27.31
C THR A 494 28.60 9.29 -26.54
N GLY A 495 27.36 8.93 -26.46
CA GLY A 495 26.88 7.63 -26.00
C GLY A 495 26.79 6.61 -27.13
N ALA A 496 27.71 6.67 -28.09
CA ALA A 496 27.85 5.56 -29.02
C ALA A 496 28.41 4.34 -28.26
N TYR A 497 27.62 3.27 -28.21
CA TYR A 497 28.12 1.96 -27.80
C TYR A 497 29.45 1.69 -28.48
N PRO A 498 30.50 1.32 -27.75
CA PRO A 498 31.69 0.76 -28.39
C PRO A 498 31.21 -0.51 -29.11
N GLN A 499 31.24 -0.48 -30.43
CA GLN A 499 31.02 -1.70 -31.23
C GLN A 499 32.07 -2.73 -30.79
N PRO A 500 31.70 -3.99 -30.54
CA PRO A 500 32.67 -5.02 -30.22
C PRO A 500 33.70 -5.05 -31.35
N LYS A 501 34.95 -4.85 -31.04
CA LYS A 501 36.04 -5.04 -31.98
C LYS A 501 35.95 -6.47 -32.50
N LYS A 502 35.82 -6.61 -33.83
CA LYS A 502 35.86 -7.90 -34.52
C LYS A 502 37.13 -8.62 -34.27
#